data_ff7a32d723630969d1adcfa1faf06719
#
_entry.id   ff7a32d723630969d1adcfa1faf06719
#
_cell.length_a   1.000
_cell.length_b   1.000
_cell.length_c   1.000
_cell.angle_alpha   90.00
_cell.angle_beta   90.00
_cell.angle_gamma   90.00
#
_symmetry.space_group_name_H-M   'P 1'
#
loop_
_entity.id
_entity.type
_entity.pdbx_description
1 polymer ?
#
loop_
_entity_poly.entity_id
_entity_poly.type
_entity_poly.pdbx_seq_one_letter_code
_entity_poly.pdbx_strand_id
1 'polypeptide(L)'
;MRRKGWVINHKKTHRIHCEEGLNLRRRKPRRRLVAAHRQERPTVTAPDQVWSMDFVADELYNGRRLRALTIVDNFSRQAVAIAVDHRINGEAVVAVMEQLTAQGRLPQRIQVDNGSEFISKALDKWAYEHQVELDLSRPGKPTDNPFIESFNGSFRDECLNLHWLLDLEDARKKIAAWQKEYNEVQAS
;
A
#
# COMPACT_ATOMS: atom_id res chain seq x y z
N MET A 1 -12.23 35.80 -5.35
CA MET A 1 -12.79 37.15 -5.17
C MET A 1 -11.71 38.21 -5.00
N ARG A 2 -10.64 38.05 -4.25
CA ARG A 2 -9.51 39.01 -4.19
C ARG A 2 -8.88 39.32 -5.54
N ARG A 3 -8.85 38.36 -6.47
CA ARG A 3 -8.32 38.56 -7.85
C ARG A 3 -9.13 39.56 -8.69
N LYS A 4 -10.34 39.95 -8.26
CA LYS A 4 -11.19 40.95 -8.94
C LYS A 4 -11.24 42.28 -8.17
N GLY A 5 -10.28 42.55 -7.26
CA GLY A 5 -10.17 43.82 -6.55
C GLY A 5 -11.17 44.06 -5.42
N TRP A 6 -11.97 43.06 -5.03
CA TRP A 6 -12.94 43.20 -3.94
C TRP A 6 -12.27 43.07 -2.57
N VAL A 7 -12.38 44.13 -1.76
CA VAL A 7 -11.96 44.07 -0.34
C VAL A 7 -13.08 43.44 0.47
N ILE A 8 -12.88 42.18 0.86
CA ILE A 8 -13.90 41.40 1.56
C ILE A 8 -13.43 41.13 2.99
N ASN A 9 -14.29 41.45 3.97
CA ASN A 9 -14.04 41.11 5.36
C ASN A 9 -14.31 39.63 5.59
N HIS A 10 -13.27 38.86 5.91
CA HIS A 10 -13.31 37.42 6.13
C HIS A 10 -14.36 37.01 7.17
N LYS A 11 -14.48 37.75 8.29
CA LYS A 11 -15.46 37.46 9.35
C LYS A 11 -16.90 37.62 8.87
N LYS A 12 -17.18 38.67 8.07
CA LYS A 12 -18.51 38.91 7.49
C LYS A 12 -18.86 37.82 6.47
N THR A 13 -17.91 37.44 5.61
CA THR A 13 -18.12 36.37 4.62
C THR A 13 -18.39 35.02 5.31
N HIS A 14 -17.64 34.69 6.36
CA HIS A 14 -17.86 33.45 7.11
C HIS A 14 -19.23 33.42 7.78
N ARG A 15 -19.68 34.56 8.36
CA ARG A 15 -21.01 34.66 8.96
C ARG A 15 -22.10 34.41 7.93
N ILE A 16 -22.05 35.09 6.79
CA ILE A 16 -23.03 34.90 5.69
C ILE A 16 -23.02 33.45 5.21
N HIS A 17 -21.84 32.83 5.07
CA HIS A 17 -21.73 31.42 4.69
C HIS A 17 -22.41 30.47 5.68
N CYS A 18 -22.37 30.80 6.97
CA CYS A 18 -23.07 30.05 8.02
C CYS A 18 -24.59 30.26 7.95
N GLU A 19 -25.02 31.53 7.78
CA GLU A 19 -26.43 31.91 7.71
C GLU A 19 -27.14 31.28 6.49
N GLU A 20 -26.45 31.23 5.35
CA GLU A 20 -26.94 30.62 4.11
C GLU A 20 -26.79 29.09 4.06
N GLY A 21 -26.32 28.45 5.11
CA GLY A 21 -26.16 26.99 5.17
C GLY A 21 -25.13 26.40 4.21
N LEU A 22 -24.25 27.24 3.62
CA LEU A 22 -23.23 26.85 2.65
C LEU A 22 -22.02 26.16 3.28
N ASN A 23 -22.02 25.93 4.59
CA ASN A 23 -20.95 25.21 5.25
C ASN A 23 -20.95 23.74 4.87
N LEU A 24 -19.80 23.25 4.39
CA LEU A 24 -19.58 21.83 4.26
C LEU A 24 -19.87 21.15 5.60
N ARG A 25 -20.82 20.22 5.65
CA ARG A 25 -21.05 19.38 6.83
C ARG A 25 -19.78 18.59 7.12
N ARG A 26 -18.93 19.12 8.01
CA ARG A 26 -17.84 18.33 8.57
C ARG A 26 -18.47 17.16 9.32
N ARG A 27 -18.32 15.93 8.79
CA ARG A 27 -18.61 14.74 9.58
C ARG A 27 -17.79 14.87 10.86
N LYS A 28 -18.45 15.03 12.01
CA LYS A 28 -17.77 14.93 13.31
C LYS A 28 -17.06 13.57 13.31
N PRO A 29 -15.74 13.53 13.58
CA PRO A 29 -15.08 12.25 13.71
C PRO A 29 -15.85 11.46 14.78
N ARG A 30 -16.39 10.30 14.44
CA ARG A 30 -16.96 9.39 15.43
C ARG A 30 -15.85 9.17 16.46
N ARG A 31 -16.10 9.47 17.75
CA ARG A 31 -15.21 9.07 18.83
C ARG A 31 -14.91 7.60 18.62
N ARG A 32 -13.68 7.26 18.27
CA ARG A 32 -13.24 5.88 18.22
C ARG A 32 -13.34 5.37 19.64
N LEU A 33 -14.25 4.44 19.90
CA LEU A 33 -14.19 3.60 21.07
C LEU A 33 -12.81 2.93 20.99
N VAL A 34 -11.96 3.25 21.95
CA VAL A 34 -10.67 2.58 22.11
C VAL A 34 -10.99 1.12 22.27
N ALA A 35 -10.64 0.30 21.28
CA ALA A 35 -10.88 -1.13 21.36
C ALA A 35 -10.09 -1.67 22.55
N ALA A 36 -10.80 -2.15 23.56
CA ALA A 36 -10.25 -2.66 24.81
C ALA A 36 -9.33 -3.89 24.65
N HIS A 37 -9.22 -4.42 23.43
CA HIS A 37 -8.37 -5.56 23.09
C HIS A 37 -7.55 -5.24 21.84
N ARG A 38 -6.54 -4.38 22.02
CA ARG A 38 -5.43 -4.34 21.09
C ARG A 38 -4.58 -5.58 21.43
N GLN A 39 -4.74 -6.66 20.70
CA GLN A 39 -3.76 -7.73 20.76
C GLN A 39 -2.40 -7.10 20.46
N GLU A 40 -1.45 -7.25 21.40
CA GLU A 40 -0.08 -6.80 21.19
C GLU A 40 0.42 -7.49 19.92
N ARG A 41 0.75 -6.72 18.90
CA ARG A 41 1.40 -7.28 17.73
C ARG A 41 2.76 -7.77 18.16
N PRO A 42 3.15 -9.01 17.83
CA PRO A 42 4.48 -9.48 18.14
C PRO A 42 5.51 -8.52 17.55
N THR A 43 6.45 -8.09 18.38
CA THR A 43 7.53 -7.19 17.98
C THR A 43 8.40 -7.92 16.95
N VAL A 44 8.50 -7.38 15.74
CA VAL A 44 9.39 -7.92 14.70
C VAL A 44 10.82 -7.55 15.08
N THR A 45 11.69 -8.54 15.20
CA THR A 45 13.06 -8.38 15.74
C THR A 45 14.16 -8.71 14.73
N ALA A 46 13.80 -9.32 13.60
CA ALA A 46 14.75 -9.70 12.56
C ALA A 46 14.09 -9.63 11.16
N PRO A 47 14.92 -9.53 10.09
CA PRO A 47 14.44 -9.65 8.72
C PRO A 47 13.72 -10.97 8.46
N ASP A 48 12.80 -10.95 7.50
CA ASP A 48 12.03 -12.11 7.04
C ASP A 48 11.15 -12.79 8.12
N GLN A 49 10.91 -12.12 9.26
CA GLN A 49 9.91 -12.59 10.21
C GLN A 49 8.48 -12.26 9.75
N VAL A 50 8.26 -11.02 9.34
CA VAL A 50 6.94 -10.57 8.91
C VAL A 50 7.06 -9.72 7.65
N TRP A 51 6.40 -10.15 6.59
CA TRP A 51 6.22 -9.34 5.39
C TRP A 51 4.81 -8.77 5.33
N SER A 52 4.69 -7.60 4.72
CA SER A 52 3.41 -7.01 4.38
C SER A 52 3.25 -6.98 2.87
N MET A 53 2.07 -7.36 2.38
CA MET A 53 1.75 -7.34 0.96
C MET A 53 0.50 -6.53 0.69
N ASP A 54 0.50 -5.81 -0.44
CA ASP A 54 -0.65 -5.03 -0.90
C ASP A 54 -0.59 -4.82 -2.42
N PHE A 55 -1.66 -4.30 -2.99
CA PHE A 55 -1.75 -3.94 -4.40
C PHE A 55 -1.86 -2.44 -4.61
N VAL A 56 -1.03 -1.94 -5.51
CA VAL A 56 -1.14 -0.58 -6.03
C VAL A 56 -1.66 -0.64 -7.46
N ALA A 57 -2.71 0.12 -7.74
CA ALA A 57 -3.25 0.25 -9.09
C ALA A 57 -2.82 1.59 -9.70
N ASP A 58 -2.48 1.56 -10.99
CA ASP A 58 -2.14 2.72 -11.79
C ASP A 58 -2.52 2.47 -13.26
N GLU A 59 -2.17 3.36 -14.16
CA GLU A 59 -2.40 3.20 -15.60
C GLU A 59 -1.16 3.58 -16.43
N LEU A 60 -1.03 2.91 -17.56
CA LEU A 60 -0.01 3.23 -18.55
C LEU A 60 -0.42 4.44 -19.40
N TYR A 61 0.53 5.07 -20.07
CA TYR A 61 0.28 6.21 -20.97
C TYR A 61 -0.83 5.96 -22.02
N ASN A 62 -0.99 4.72 -22.45
CA ASN A 62 -2.04 4.31 -23.38
C ASN A 62 -3.41 4.05 -22.72
N GLY A 63 -3.59 4.37 -21.44
CA GLY A 63 -4.82 4.18 -20.67
C GLY A 63 -5.08 2.73 -20.21
N ARG A 64 -4.15 1.79 -20.46
CA ARG A 64 -4.30 0.42 -19.96
C ARG A 64 -3.96 0.35 -18.48
N ARG A 65 -4.80 -0.32 -17.72
CA ARG A 65 -4.58 -0.50 -16.28
C ARG A 65 -3.32 -1.30 -15.98
N LEU A 66 -2.64 -0.91 -14.93
CA LEU A 66 -1.47 -1.53 -14.36
C LEU A 66 -1.77 -1.89 -12.90
N ARG A 67 -1.31 -3.05 -12.45
CA ARG A 67 -1.30 -3.42 -11.03
C ARG A 67 0.13 -3.77 -10.62
N ALA A 68 0.52 -3.30 -9.46
CA ALA A 68 1.77 -3.66 -8.82
C ALA A 68 1.45 -4.41 -7.50
N LEU A 69 1.96 -5.63 -7.36
CA LEU A 69 2.05 -6.31 -6.08
C LEU A 69 3.29 -5.80 -5.37
N THR A 70 3.11 -5.21 -4.20
CA THR A 70 4.20 -4.73 -3.34
C THR A 70 4.39 -5.65 -2.15
N ILE A 71 5.63 -6.01 -1.86
CA ILE A 71 6.02 -6.85 -0.72
C ILE A 71 7.12 -6.14 0.06
N VAL A 72 6.89 -5.87 1.33
CA VAL A 72 7.81 -5.13 2.20
C VAL A 72 8.12 -5.95 3.45
N ASP A 73 9.38 -6.00 3.83
CA ASP A 73 9.82 -6.56 5.10
C ASP A 73 9.55 -5.56 6.24
N ASN A 74 8.81 -6.00 7.25
CA ASN A 74 8.37 -5.13 8.34
C ASN A 74 9.50 -4.74 9.31
N PHE A 75 10.61 -5.44 9.30
CA PHE A 75 11.79 -5.11 10.12
C PHE A 75 12.70 -4.12 9.40
N SER A 76 13.22 -4.51 8.24
CA SER A 76 14.20 -3.71 7.48
C SER A 76 13.58 -2.57 6.68
N ARG A 77 12.26 -2.58 6.48
CA ARG A 77 11.52 -1.64 5.60
C ARG A 77 11.87 -1.75 4.13
N GLN A 78 12.68 -2.69 3.76
CA GLN A 78 13.06 -2.93 2.37
C GLN A 78 11.88 -3.45 1.55
N ALA A 79 11.81 -3.00 0.31
CA ALA A 79 10.94 -3.58 -0.70
C ALA A 79 11.52 -4.93 -1.14
N VAL A 80 10.92 -6.02 -0.64
CA VAL A 80 11.33 -7.39 -0.97
C VAL A 80 11.11 -7.68 -2.44
N ALA A 81 9.92 -7.31 -2.94
CA ALA A 81 9.58 -7.41 -4.36
C ALA A 81 8.52 -6.38 -4.76
N ILE A 82 8.57 -5.95 -6.02
CA ILE A 82 7.49 -5.22 -6.68
C ILE A 82 7.24 -5.91 -8.03
N ALA A 83 6.16 -6.69 -8.11
CA ALA A 83 5.78 -7.36 -9.34
C ALA A 83 4.69 -6.57 -10.07
N VAL A 84 4.86 -6.37 -11.37
CA VAL A 84 4.02 -5.47 -12.17
C VAL A 84 3.42 -6.19 -13.35
N ASP A 85 2.08 -6.14 -13.49
CA ASP A 85 1.35 -6.67 -14.62
C ASP A 85 0.00 -5.96 -14.82
N HIS A 86 -0.69 -6.24 -15.91
CA HIS A 86 -2.06 -5.77 -16.14
C HIS A 86 -3.07 -6.45 -15.21
N ARG A 87 -2.82 -7.71 -14.88
CA ARG A 87 -3.63 -8.52 -13.96
C ARG A 87 -2.72 -9.43 -13.16
N ILE A 88 -2.87 -9.38 -11.84
CA ILE A 88 -2.16 -10.26 -10.92
C ILE A 88 -3.24 -11.01 -10.14
N ASN A 89 -3.35 -12.31 -10.36
CA ASN A 89 -4.24 -13.22 -9.63
C ASN A 89 -3.47 -13.97 -8.54
N GLY A 90 -4.14 -14.82 -7.77
CA GLY A 90 -3.51 -15.58 -6.70
C GLY A 90 -2.36 -16.50 -7.16
N GLU A 91 -2.45 -17.07 -8.38
CA GLU A 91 -1.36 -17.87 -8.94
C GLU A 91 -0.13 -17.04 -9.29
N ALA A 92 -0.34 -15.82 -9.81
CA ALA A 92 0.76 -14.88 -10.06
C ALA A 92 1.43 -14.40 -8.76
N VAL A 93 0.66 -14.23 -7.67
CA VAL A 93 1.21 -13.95 -6.34
C VAL A 93 2.10 -15.11 -5.90
N VAL A 94 1.62 -16.37 -6.02
CA VAL A 94 2.41 -17.55 -5.68
C VAL A 94 3.70 -17.64 -6.52
N ALA A 95 3.64 -17.33 -7.81
CA ALA A 95 4.85 -17.34 -8.66
C ALA A 95 5.91 -16.35 -8.16
N VAL A 96 5.52 -15.17 -7.67
CA VAL A 96 6.43 -14.21 -7.04
C VAL A 96 7.01 -14.78 -5.74
N MET A 97 6.18 -15.41 -4.91
CA MET A 97 6.63 -16.01 -3.65
C MET A 97 7.61 -17.16 -3.88
N GLU A 98 7.38 -18.00 -4.89
CA GLU A 98 8.31 -19.06 -5.29
C GLU A 98 9.67 -18.51 -5.75
N GLN A 99 9.67 -17.42 -6.52
CA GLN A 99 10.93 -16.77 -6.91
C GLN A 99 11.71 -16.26 -5.70
N LEU A 100 11.04 -15.67 -4.72
CA LEU A 100 11.68 -15.20 -3.49
C LEU A 100 12.21 -16.37 -2.65
N THR A 101 11.45 -17.44 -2.55
CA THR A 101 11.87 -18.68 -1.87
C THR A 101 13.10 -19.29 -2.53
N ALA A 102 13.15 -19.34 -3.86
CA ALA A 102 14.32 -19.80 -4.61
C ALA A 102 15.57 -18.93 -4.41
N GLN A 103 15.40 -17.66 -4.03
CA GLN A 103 16.48 -16.74 -3.64
C GLN A 103 16.88 -16.87 -2.17
N GLY A 104 16.28 -17.82 -1.43
CA GLY A 104 16.55 -18.07 -0.01
C GLY A 104 15.81 -17.10 0.93
N ARG A 105 14.80 -16.38 0.45
CA ARG A 105 13.98 -15.48 1.27
C ARG A 105 12.60 -16.09 1.51
N LEU A 106 12.26 -16.31 2.76
CA LEU A 106 10.98 -16.89 3.18
C LEU A 106 10.53 -16.23 4.48
N PRO A 107 9.33 -15.63 4.54
CA PRO A 107 8.83 -15.04 5.77
C PRO A 107 8.22 -16.10 6.69
N GLN A 108 8.19 -15.83 7.98
CA GLN A 108 7.42 -16.64 8.93
C GLN A 108 5.93 -16.30 8.87
N ARG A 109 5.61 -15.02 8.60
CA ARG A 109 4.23 -14.52 8.54
C ARG A 109 4.10 -13.49 7.42
N ILE A 110 2.94 -13.47 6.77
CA ILE A 110 2.58 -12.46 5.78
C ILE A 110 1.31 -11.74 6.22
N GLN A 111 1.36 -10.41 6.32
CA GLN A 111 0.21 -9.55 6.55
C GLN A 111 -0.37 -9.09 5.22
N VAL A 112 -1.64 -9.38 5.00
CA VAL A 112 -2.38 -9.05 3.78
C VAL A 112 -3.73 -8.46 4.11
N ASP A 113 -4.33 -7.75 3.15
CA ASP A 113 -5.72 -7.36 3.22
C ASP A 113 -6.64 -8.53 2.81
N ASN A 114 -7.96 -8.29 2.83
CA ASN A 114 -8.96 -9.27 2.40
C ASN A 114 -9.21 -9.24 0.88
N GLY A 115 -8.22 -8.89 0.07
CA GLY A 115 -8.30 -8.96 -1.39
C GLY A 115 -8.53 -10.38 -1.88
N SER A 116 -9.32 -10.54 -2.94
CA SER A 116 -9.64 -11.85 -3.51
C SER A 116 -8.41 -12.64 -3.95
N GLU A 117 -7.35 -11.94 -4.30
CA GLU A 117 -6.08 -12.51 -4.74
C GLU A 117 -5.31 -13.13 -3.57
N PHE A 118 -5.43 -12.53 -2.37
CA PHE A 118 -4.81 -13.04 -1.15
C PHE A 118 -5.67 -14.11 -0.47
N ILE A 119 -6.99 -14.08 -0.66
CA ILE A 119 -7.92 -15.15 -0.22
C ILE A 119 -8.04 -16.17 -1.35
N SER A 120 -6.93 -16.73 -1.81
CA SER A 120 -6.90 -17.68 -2.92
C SER A 120 -6.43 -19.05 -2.44
N LYS A 121 -7.05 -20.12 -2.98
CA LYS A 121 -6.61 -21.50 -2.68
C LYS A 121 -5.13 -21.74 -3.04
N ALA A 122 -4.62 -21.02 -4.04
CA ALA A 122 -3.23 -21.15 -4.46
C ALA A 122 -2.28 -20.60 -3.38
N LEU A 123 -2.55 -19.40 -2.85
CA LEU A 123 -1.74 -18.79 -1.81
C LEU A 123 -1.86 -19.55 -0.48
N ASP A 124 -3.07 -19.99 -0.09
CA ASP A 124 -3.27 -20.82 1.10
C ASP A 124 -2.49 -22.13 1.04
N LYS A 125 -2.51 -22.80 -0.13
CA LYS A 125 -1.74 -24.02 -0.35
C LYS A 125 -0.24 -23.77 -0.23
N TRP A 126 0.27 -22.72 -0.91
CA TRP A 126 1.68 -22.35 -0.86
C TRP A 126 2.13 -22.05 0.57
N ALA A 127 1.34 -21.27 1.31
CA ALA A 127 1.64 -20.91 2.70
C ALA A 127 1.68 -22.14 3.61
N TYR A 128 0.75 -23.07 3.44
CA TYR A 128 0.75 -24.33 4.16
C TYR A 128 2.00 -25.20 3.87
N GLU A 129 2.37 -25.33 2.60
CA GLU A 129 3.53 -26.12 2.15
C GLU A 129 4.86 -25.55 2.70
N HIS A 130 4.94 -24.21 2.83
CA HIS A 130 6.13 -23.51 3.33
C HIS A 130 6.07 -23.15 4.82
N GLN A 131 5.00 -23.55 5.53
CA GLN A 131 4.79 -23.24 6.95
C GLN A 131 4.77 -21.72 7.25
N VAL A 132 4.22 -20.93 6.32
CA VAL A 132 4.06 -19.49 6.44
C VAL A 132 2.66 -19.17 6.97
N GLU A 133 2.58 -18.32 7.99
CA GLU A 133 1.30 -17.88 8.55
C GLU A 133 0.73 -16.71 7.70
N LEU A 134 -0.51 -16.84 7.25
CA LEU A 134 -1.23 -15.74 6.61
C LEU A 134 -2.07 -14.98 7.64
N ASP A 135 -1.71 -13.72 7.90
CA ASP A 135 -2.39 -12.80 8.80
C ASP A 135 -3.29 -11.85 7.99
N LEU A 136 -4.56 -12.23 7.88
CA LEU A 136 -5.56 -11.45 7.16
C LEU A 136 -6.03 -10.26 8.01
N SER A 137 -5.95 -9.07 7.48
CA SER A 137 -6.46 -7.84 8.12
C SER A 137 -7.95 -7.95 8.41
N ARG A 138 -8.38 -7.48 9.59
CA ARG A 138 -9.80 -7.55 9.98
C ARG A 138 -10.64 -6.64 9.09
N PRO A 139 -11.84 -7.09 8.65
CA PRO A 139 -12.74 -6.27 7.86
C PRO A 139 -13.01 -4.91 8.52
N GLY A 140 -12.81 -3.81 7.78
CA GLY A 140 -13.11 -2.45 8.25
C GLY A 140 -12.08 -1.81 9.18
N LYS A 141 -10.88 -2.38 9.34
CA LYS A 141 -9.76 -1.77 10.05
C LYS A 141 -8.54 -1.58 9.12
N PRO A 142 -8.52 -0.49 8.33
CA PRO A 142 -7.39 -0.21 7.42
C PRO A 142 -6.04 0.00 8.15
N THR A 143 -6.06 0.27 9.46
CA THR A 143 -4.84 0.50 10.25
C THR A 143 -4.05 -0.77 10.60
N ASP A 144 -4.42 -1.92 10.08
CA ASP A 144 -3.75 -3.17 10.45
C ASP A 144 -2.42 -3.37 9.70
N ASN A 145 -2.15 -2.64 8.62
CA ASN A 145 -0.91 -2.75 7.86
C ASN A 145 -0.24 -1.39 7.54
N PRO A 146 0.21 -0.61 8.56
CA PRO A 146 0.71 0.74 8.36
C PRO A 146 2.03 0.80 7.57
N PHE A 147 2.80 -0.29 7.55
CA PHE A 147 4.10 -0.33 6.88
C PHE A 147 3.95 -0.33 5.36
N ILE A 148 3.07 -1.18 4.85
CA ILE A 148 2.80 -1.24 3.42
C ILE A 148 2.06 0.02 2.93
N GLU A 149 1.17 0.60 3.76
CA GLU A 149 0.50 1.86 3.42
C GLU A 149 1.51 3.00 3.25
N SER A 150 2.46 3.13 4.19
CA SER A 150 3.55 4.12 4.10
C SER A 150 4.43 3.89 2.88
N PHE A 151 4.84 2.64 2.65
CA PHE A 151 5.63 2.26 1.48
C PHE A 151 4.90 2.59 0.16
N ASN A 152 3.63 2.21 0.06
CA ASN A 152 2.83 2.48 -1.13
C ASN A 152 2.62 3.99 -1.36
N GLY A 153 2.62 4.81 -0.29
CA GLY A 153 2.66 6.27 -0.38
C GLY A 153 3.94 6.75 -1.07
N SER A 154 5.12 6.36 -0.56
CA SER A 154 6.41 6.69 -1.18
C SER A 154 6.51 6.16 -2.61
N PHE A 155 6.08 4.93 -2.86
CA PHE A 155 6.08 4.34 -4.19
C PHE A 155 5.25 5.14 -5.20
N ARG A 156 4.08 5.66 -4.78
CA ARG A 156 3.28 6.55 -5.62
C ARG A 156 3.96 7.88 -5.86
N ASP A 157 4.43 8.54 -4.81
CA ASP A 157 4.93 9.90 -4.88
C ASP A 157 6.30 9.98 -5.56
N GLU A 158 7.17 9.01 -5.32
CA GLU A 158 8.57 9.03 -5.77
C GLU A 158 8.79 8.23 -7.07
N CYS A 159 7.89 7.32 -7.44
CA CYS A 159 8.03 6.51 -8.66
C CYS A 159 6.88 6.72 -9.63
N LEU A 160 5.65 6.34 -9.26
CA LEU A 160 4.54 6.31 -10.22
C LEU A 160 4.15 7.69 -10.71
N ASN A 161 4.04 8.69 -9.80
CA ASN A 161 3.65 10.06 -10.15
C ASN A 161 4.74 10.84 -10.87
N LEU A 162 6.01 10.42 -10.76
CA LEU A 162 7.14 11.11 -11.41
C LEU A 162 7.44 10.61 -12.82
N HIS A 163 6.93 9.44 -13.20
CA HIS A 163 7.28 8.79 -14.45
C HIS A 163 6.05 8.57 -15.35
N TRP A 164 6.20 8.90 -16.63
CA TRP A 164 5.30 8.40 -17.65
C TRP A 164 5.61 6.93 -17.91
N LEU A 165 4.67 6.05 -17.65
CA LEU A 165 4.80 4.60 -17.88
C LEU A 165 4.27 4.29 -19.29
N LEU A 166 5.15 4.16 -20.25
CA LEU A 166 4.77 4.05 -21.67
C LEU A 166 4.08 2.70 -21.96
N ASP A 167 4.69 1.63 -21.49
CA ASP A 167 4.20 0.26 -21.59
C ASP A 167 4.62 -0.56 -20.36
N LEU A 168 4.25 -1.84 -20.34
CA LEU A 168 4.51 -2.71 -19.20
C LEU A 168 6.02 -2.96 -18.97
N GLU A 169 6.79 -3.03 -20.05
CA GLU A 169 8.25 -3.25 -19.96
C GLU A 169 8.97 -2.01 -19.41
N ASP A 170 8.59 -0.84 -19.90
CA ASP A 170 9.09 0.45 -19.42
C ASP A 170 8.72 0.64 -17.92
N ALA A 171 7.48 0.31 -17.54
CA ALA A 171 7.04 0.34 -16.15
C ALA A 171 7.91 -0.57 -15.27
N ARG A 172 8.14 -1.82 -15.68
CA ARG A 172 8.99 -2.76 -14.94
C ARG A 172 10.41 -2.25 -14.75
N LYS A 173 11.02 -1.65 -15.78
CA LYS A 173 12.38 -1.08 -15.72
C LYS A 173 12.47 0.09 -14.72
N LYS A 174 11.54 1.03 -14.82
CA LYS A 174 11.51 2.22 -13.93
C LYS A 174 11.24 1.85 -12.49
N ILE A 175 10.29 0.95 -12.26
CA ILE A 175 9.95 0.47 -10.93
C ILE A 175 11.11 -0.33 -10.31
N ALA A 176 11.78 -1.18 -11.08
CA ALA A 176 12.95 -1.92 -10.59
C ALA A 176 14.13 -0.99 -10.24
N ALA A 177 14.36 0.06 -11.02
CA ALA A 177 15.39 1.07 -10.72
C ALA A 177 15.05 1.80 -9.42
N TRP A 178 13.80 2.28 -9.27
CA TRP A 178 13.34 2.93 -8.04
C TRP A 178 13.42 2.00 -6.82
N GLN A 179 12.99 0.74 -6.95
CA GLN A 179 13.08 -0.23 -5.86
C GLN A 179 14.52 -0.38 -5.34
N LYS A 180 15.49 -0.41 -6.26
CA LYS A 180 16.90 -0.50 -5.90
C LYS A 180 17.35 0.74 -5.11
N GLU A 181 17.05 1.93 -5.60
CA GLU A 181 17.38 3.20 -4.92
C GLU A 181 16.71 3.30 -3.55
N TYR A 182 15.43 2.94 -3.46
CA TYR A 182 14.69 2.91 -2.20
C TYR A 182 15.36 1.99 -1.17
N ASN A 183 15.74 0.78 -1.58
CA ASN A 183 16.39 -0.17 -0.68
C ASN A 183 17.78 0.28 -0.23
N GLU A 184 18.54 1.00 -1.07
CA GLU A 184 19.85 1.57 -0.71
C GLU A 184 19.72 2.64 0.39
N VAL A 185 18.66 3.45 0.36
CA VAL A 185 18.37 4.45 1.39
C VAL A 185 17.94 3.79 2.71
N GLN A 186 17.15 2.71 2.66
CA GLN A 186 16.72 2.00 3.88
C GLN A 186 17.83 1.20 4.55
N ALA A 187 18.89 0.85 3.80
CA ALA A 187 20.05 0.11 4.33
C ALA A 187 21.10 1.02 5.01
N SER A 188 20.93 2.35 4.92
CA SER A 188 21.84 3.36 5.48
C SER A 188 21.40 3.80 6.86
#